data_0e320cd38c8cb93a53289d4c1c51fb1b
#
_entry.id   0e320cd38c8cb93a53289d4c1c51fb1b
#
_cell.length_a   1.000
_cell.length_b   1.000
_cell.length_c   1.000
_cell.angle_alpha   90.00
_cell.angle_beta   90.00
_cell.angle_gamma   90.00
#
_symmetry.space_group_name_H-M   'P 1'
#
loop_
_entity.id
_entity.type
_entity.pdbx_description
1 polymer ?
#
loop_
_entity_poly.entity_id
_entity_poly.type
_entity_poly.pdbx_seq_one_letter_code
_entity_poly.pdbx_strand_id
1 'polypeptide(L)'
;MAKNKIILICLLWIALILPSHTMVSNDGYCVRLTAESFIGINEKGGNNKGFTDRYFRKLMEKQGWRPGYAWCSFFVMGVLEECGIPNTITGWSPTAYNKKDVIYTDGRFYQSYSPEDVLVMTLSYNDKKKRFKGIGHTGIVELIGKYSVRTIEGNTNERGTRDSRTGDGVYRKVRPLSRNLHITRWKKA
;
A
#
# COMPACT_ATOMS: atom_id res chain seq x y z
N MET A 1 -80.16 -24.69 -2.62
CA MET A 1 -78.88 -25.47 -2.46
C MET A 1 -77.78 -24.66 -3.13
N ALA A 2 -77.02 -23.90 -2.39
CA ALA A 2 -75.91 -23.07 -2.89
C ALA A 2 -74.61 -23.86 -2.74
N LYS A 3 -73.87 -24.06 -3.84
CA LYS A 3 -72.57 -24.74 -3.86
C LYS A 3 -71.51 -23.68 -3.69
N ASN A 4 -70.88 -23.60 -2.51
CA ASN A 4 -69.70 -22.77 -2.24
C ASN A 4 -68.49 -23.37 -3.02
N LYS A 5 -67.98 -22.56 -3.96
CA LYS A 5 -66.68 -22.80 -4.58
C LYS A 5 -65.57 -22.19 -3.72
N ILE A 6 -64.77 -23.03 -3.08
CA ILE A 6 -63.58 -22.62 -2.40
C ILE A 6 -62.49 -22.38 -3.46
N ILE A 7 -62.10 -21.12 -3.63
CA ILE A 7 -60.97 -20.75 -4.49
C ILE A 7 -59.69 -20.85 -3.65
N LEU A 8 -58.87 -21.84 -3.95
CA LEU A 8 -57.57 -22.03 -3.33
C LEU A 8 -56.56 -21.10 -4.01
N ILE A 9 -56.20 -20.01 -3.35
CA ILE A 9 -55.18 -19.09 -3.83
C ILE A 9 -53.83 -19.64 -3.42
N CYS A 10 -53.11 -20.28 -4.35
CA CYS A 10 -51.71 -20.64 -4.19
C CYS A 10 -50.85 -19.37 -4.32
N LEU A 11 -50.42 -18.80 -3.20
CA LEU A 11 -49.41 -17.79 -3.16
C LEU A 11 -48.06 -18.42 -3.50
N LEU A 12 -47.64 -18.27 -4.76
CA LEU A 12 -46.27 -18.58 -5.19
C LEU A 12 -45.34 -17.53 -4.55
N TRP A 13 -44.60 -17.94 -3.54
CA TRP A 13 -43.44 -17.20 -3.05
C TRP A 13 -42.31 -17.35 -4.07
N ILE A 14 -42.20 -16.40 -4.99
CA ILE A 14 -40.97 -16.23 -5.79
C ILE A 14 -39.93 -15.61 -4.87
N ALA A 15 -39.07 -16.45 -4.30
CA ALA A 15 -37.88 -15.99 -3.65
C ALA A 15 -36.98 -15.35 -4.74
N LEU A 16 -36.96 -14.02 -4.81
CA LEU A 16 -36.00 -13.28 -5.58
C LEU A 16 -34.60 -13.59 -4.98
N ILE A 17 -33.93 -14.58 -5.55
CA ILE A 17 -32.50 -14.80 -5.33
C ILE A 17 -31.80 -13.64 -6.02
N LEU A 18 -31.63 -12.55 -5.31
CA LEU A 18 -30.72 -11.49 -5.72
C LEU A 18 -29.33 -12.13 -5.76
N PRO A 19 -28.62 -12.07 -6.90
CA PRO A 19 -27.24 -12.52 -6.90
C PRO A 19 -26.50 -11.67 -5.86
N SER A 20 -25.95 -12.32 -4.86
CA SER A 20 -25.03 -11.69 -3.95
C SER A 20 -23.85 -11.20 -4.80
N HIS A 21 -23.87 -9.93 -5.16
CA HIS A 21 -22.70 -9.28 -5.70
C HIS A 21 -21.65 -9.35 -4.60
N THR A 22 -20.77 -10.33 -4.70
CA THR A 22 -19.50 -10.26 -3.95
C THR A 22 -18.85 -8.98 -4.35
N MET A 23 -18.92 -8.00 -3.47
CA MET A 23 -18.18 -6.74 -3.63
C MET A 23 -16.72 -7.14 -3.71
N VAL A 24 -16.20 -7.20 -4.93
CA VAL A 24 -14.76 -7.39 -5.15
C VAL A 24 -14.08 -6.27 -4.41
N SER A 25 -13.33 -6.61 -3.38
CA SER A 25 -12.60 -5.63 -2.58
C SER A 25 -11.60 -4.92 -3.50
N ASN A 26 -11.85 -3.65 -3.76
CA ASN A 26 -10.99 -2.83 -4.63
C ASN A 26 -9.87 -2.15 -3.81
N ASP A 27 -9.34 -2.88 -2.84
CA ASP A 27 -8.37 -2.38 -1.88
C ASP A 27 -7.08 -1.89 -2.56
N GLY A 28 -6.60 -2.63 -3.55
CA GLY A 28 -5.42 -2.22 -4.32
C GLY A 28 -5.65 -0.91 -5.08
N TYR A 29 -6.86 -0.69 -5.60
CA TYR A 29 -7.21 0.57 -6.28
C TYR A 29 -7.25 1.73 -5.29
N CYS A 30 -7.93 1.56 -4.14
CA CYS A 30 -7.94 2.55 -3.07
C CYS A 30 -6.52 2.96 -2.68
N VAL A 31 -5.66 1.98 -2.39
CA VAL A 31 -4.28 2.22 -1.93
C VAL A 31 -3.47 2.99 -2.99
N ARG A 32 -3.59 2.63 -4.26
CA ARG A 32 -2.88 3.34 -5.32
C ARG A 32 -3.36 4.78 -5.50
N LEU A 33 -4.68 5.02 -5.54
CA LEU A 33 -5.24 6.37 -5.66
C LEU A 33 -4.89 7.25 -4.46
N THR A 34 -4.97 6.69 -3.25
CA THR A 34 -4.58 7.41 -2.03
C THR A 34 -3.09 7.78 -2.06
N ALA A 35 -2.21 6.83 -2.43
CA ALA A 35 -0.79 7.12 -2.57
C ALA A 35 -0.53 8.20 -3.65
N GLU A 36 -1.22 8.11 -4.79
CA GLU A 36 -1.11 9.06 -5.89
C GLU A 36 -1.53 10.47 -5.50
N SER A 37 -2.57 10.63 -4.68
CA SER A 37 -3.06 11.92 -4.22
C SER A 37 -2.02 12.70 -3.38
N PHE A 38 -1.04 12.02 -2.84
CA PHE A 38 0.04 12.63 -2.05
C PHE A 38 1.29 12.99 -2.87
N ILE A 39 1.36 12.62 -4.15
CA ILE A 39 2.52 12.96 -5.00
C ILE A 39 2.69 14.48 -5.06
N GLY A 40 3.95 14.95 -4.88
CA GLY A 40 4.30 16.36 -4.88
C GLY A 40 4.23 17.02 -3.50
N ILE A 41 3.77 16.32 -2.47
CA ILE A 41 3.91 16.81 -1.10
C ILE A 41 5.39 16.74 -0.72
N ASN A 42 5.91 17.88 -0.26
CA ASN A 42 7.31 18.03 0.11
C ASN A 42 7.47 18.33 1.60
N GLU A 43 8.68 18.10 2.09
CA GLU A 43 9.10 18.54 3.43
C GLU A 43 9.12 20.06 3.54
N LYS A 44 8.89 20.55 4.76
CA LYS A 44 8.97 21.95 5.13
C LYS A 44 9.82 22.13 6.39
N GLY A 45 10.67 23.14 6.39
CA GLY A 45 11.51 23.45 7.55
C GLY A 45 12.80 22.64 7.65
N GLY A 46 13.15 21.89 6.59
CA GLY A 46 14.36 21.05 6.50
C GLY A 46 14.05 19.56 6.60
N ASN A 47 15.08 18.75 6.41
CA ASN A 47 14.98 17.29 6.32
C ASN A 47 14.26 16.69 7.53
N ASN A 48 13.17 15.98 7.29
CA ASN A 48 12.32 15.34 8.29
C ASN A 48 11.75 16.28 9.37
N LYS A 49 11.56 17.58 9.10
CA LYS A 49 11.08 18.56 10.10
C LYS A 49 9.58 18.82 10.05
N GLY A 50 8.95 18.65 8.91
CA GLY A 50 7.52 18.87 8.70
C GLY A 50 7.15 18.70 7.24
N PHE A 51 5.90 19.01 6.90
CA PHE A 51 5.37 18.87 5.54
C PHE A 51 4.69 20.16 5.08
N THR A 52 4.63 20.38 3.78
CA THR A 52 3.92 21.51 3.16
C THR A 52 2.40 21.35 3.32
N ASP A 53 1.91 20.13 3.31
CA ASP A 53 0.51 19.80 3.45
C ASP A 53 0.12 19.50 4.91
N ARG A 54 -0.94 20.16 5.39
CA ARG A 54 -1.40 20.03 6.78
C ARG A 54 -2.13 18.71 7.06
N TYR A 55 -2.91 18.21 6.06
CA TYR A 55 -3.61 16.95 6.20
C TYR A 55 -2.63 15.79 6.26
N PHE A 56 -1.70 15.75 5.30
CA PHE A 56 -0.64 14.76 5.26
C PHE A 56 0.18 14.74 6.56
N ARG A 57 0.53 15.92 7.07
CA ARG A 57 1.22 16.03 8.36
C ARG A 57 0.46 15.34 9.49
N LYS A 58 -0.85 15.62 9.62
CA LYS A 58 -1.69 15.00 10.64
C LYS A 58 -1.78 13.49 10.46
N LEU A 59 -1.87 13.02 9.22
CA LEU A 59 -1.88 11.60 8.89
C LEU A 59 -0.58 10.92 9.35
N MET A 60 0.58 11.52 9.07
CA MET A 60 1.86 10.99 9.52
C MET A 60 2.00 10.99 11.06
N GLU A 61 1.57 12.08 11.72
CA GLU A 61 1.56 12.19 13.17
C GLU A 61 0.65 11.14 13.84
N LYS A 62 -0.51 10.84 13.23
CA LYS A 62 -1.41 9.75 13.66
C LYS A 62 -0.73 8.39 13.62
N GLN A 63 0.15 8.16 12.64
CA GLN A 63 0.95 6.93 12.55
C GLN A 63 2.14 6.91 13.55
N GLY A 64 2.35 7.97 14.29
CA GLY A 64 3.44 8.08 15.28
C GLY A 64 4.69 8.78 14.75
N TRP A 65 4.66 9.34 13.53
CA TRP A 65 5.77 10.15 13.04
C TRP A 65 5.97 11.41 13.91
N ARG A 66 7.23 11.76 14.10
CA ARG A 66 7.64 13.00 14.77
C ARG A 66 8.77 13.67 14.00
N PRO A 67 8.94 15.00 14.11
CA PRO A 67 10.06 15.71 13.50
C PRO A 67 11.41 15.06 13.82
N GLY A 68 12.19 14.82 12.78
CA GLY A 68 13.48 14.13 12.84
C GLY A 68 13.43 12.65 12.46
N TYR A 69 12.25 12.03 12.35
CA TYR A 69 12.11 10.63 11.94
C TYR A 69 12.02 10.51 10.43
N ALA A 70 12.76 9.58 9.83
CA ALA A 70 12.54 9.14 8.47
C ALA A 70 11.11 8.59 8.32
N TRP A 71 10.41 8.93 7.24
CA TRP A 71 8.96 8.74 7.18
C TRP A 71 8.44 7.85 6.03
N CYS A 72 9.31 7.11 5.35
CA CYS A 72 8.87 6.19 4.29
C CYS A 72 7.87 5.12 4.80
N SER A 73 8.10 4.57 5.98
CA SER A 73 7.19 3.59 6.60
C SER A 73 5.90 4.24 7.08
N PHE A 74 5.97 5.42 7.68
CA PHE A 74 4.79 6.16 8.10
C PHE A 74 3.90 6.55 6.93
N PHE A 75 4.49 6.86 5.77
CA PHE A 75 3.76 7.06 4.52
C PHE A 75 2.96 5.82 4.12
N VAL A 76 3.60 4.65 4.07
CA VAL A 76 2.92 3.38 3.76
C VAL A 76 1.81 3.10 4.77
N MET A 77 2.08 3.23 6.07
CA MET A 77 1.08 3.06 7.13
C MET A 77 -0.12 3.98 6.93
N GLY A 78 0.13 5.27 6.66
CA GLY A 78 -0.93 6.26 6.44
C GLY A 78 -1.81 5.92 5.23
N VAL A 79 -1.21 5.53 4.11
CA VAL A 79 -1.94 5.11 2.91
C VAL A 79 -2.80 3.87 3.18
N LEU A 80 -2.27 2.86 3.88
CA LEU A 80 -3.01 1.66 4.24
C LEU A 80 -4.17 1.98 5.21
N GLU A 81 -3.93 2.83 6.19
CA GLU A 81 -4.95 3.30 7.15
C GLU A 81 -6.14 3.98 6.45
N GLU A 82 -5.87 4.91 5.52
CA GLU A 82 -6.91 5.61 4.74
C GLU A 82 -7.80 4.64 3.96
N CYS A 83 -7.27 3.50 3.55
CA CYS A 83 -8.02 2.45 2.85
C CYS A 83 -8.56 1.35 3.79
N GLY A 84 -8.39 1.49 5.10
CA GLY A 84 -8.85 0.51 6.08
C GLY A 84 -8.15 -0.84 5.94
N ILE A 85 -6.88 -0.87 5.50
CA ILE A 85 -6.08 -2.08 5.39
C ILE A 85 -5.33 -2.34 6.70
N PRO A 86 -5.66 -3.40 7.45
CA PRO A 86 -4.94 -3.75 8.67
C PRO A 86 -3.48 -4.04 8.37
N ASN A 87 -2.59 -3.50 9.17
CA ASN A 87 -1.17 -3.76 9.03
C ASN A 87 -0.45 -3.73 10.38
N THR A 88 0.74 -4.32 10.42
CA THR A 88 1.62 -4.35 11.59
C THR A 88 2.92 -3.58 11.34
N ILE A 89 2.89 -2.68 10.34
CA ILE A 89 4.04 -1.83 10.00
C ILE A 89 4.28 -0.85 11.15
N THR A 90 5.53 -0.56 11.39
CA THR A 90 5.98 0.47 12.34
C THR A 90 6.85 1.49 11.63
N GLY A 91 7.35 2.51 12.32
CA GLY A 91 8.33 3.45 11.75
C GLY A 91 9.63 2.80 11.25
N TRP A 92 9.84 1.51 11.51
CA TRP A 92 11.00 0.75 11.05
C TRP A 92 10.72 -0.01 9.75
N SER A 93 11.36 0.39 8.65
CA SER A 93 11.10 -0.12 7.28
C SER A 93 11.08 -1.65 7.13
N PRO A 94 11.90 -2.45 7.85
CA PRO A 94 11.81 -3.91 7.79
C PRO A 94 10.44 -4.49 8.13
N THR A 95 9.64 -3.80 8.95
CA THR A 95 8.30 -4.26 9.31
C THR A 95 7.30 -4.17 8.17
N ALA A 96 7.60 -3.41 7.11
CA ALA A 96 6.79 -3.34 5.89
C ALA A 96 6.94 -4.59 5.00
N TYR A 97 7.91 -5.46 5.29
CA TYR A 97 8.08 -6.75 4.61
C TYR A 97 7.20 -7.83 5.25
N ASN A 98 6.04 -8.07 4.66
CA ASN A 98 5.13 -9.12 5.11
C ASN A 98 5.67 -10.51 4.72
N LYS A 99 6.37 -11.18 5.62
CA LYS A 99 6.94 -12.52 5.38
C LYS A 99 5.90 -13.61 5.10
N LYS A 100 4.63 -13.38 5.44
CA LYS A 100 3.55 -14.36 5.26
C LYS A 100 3.00 -14.38 3.85
N ASP A 101 3.15 -13.28 3.08
CA ASP A 101 2.60 -13.17 1.72
C ASP A 101 3.60 -12.46 0.80
N VAL A 102 4.63 -13.20 0.39
CA VAL A 102 5.71 -12.70 -0.47
C VAL A 102 5.36 -12.93 -1.92
N ILE A 103 5.30 -11.85 -2.72
CA ILE A 103 5.07 -11.89 -4.16
C ILE A 103 6.39 -11.99 -4.92
N TYR A 104 7.37 -11.14 -4.57
CA TYR A 104 8.67 -11.10 -5.25
C TYR A 104 9.80 -10.88 -4.24
N THR A 105 10.86 -11.68 -4.35
CA THR A 105 12.11 -11.51 -3.59
C THR A 105 13.24 -12.26 -4.29
N ASP A 106 14.49 -11.96 -3.97
CA ASP A 106 15.70 -12.65 -4.49
C ASP A 106 15.76 -12.75 -6.02
N GLY A 107 15.15 -11.78 -6.72
CA GLY A 107 15.17 -11.72 -8.18
C GLY A 107 14.11 -12.58 -8.88
N ARG A 108 13.13 -13.14 -8.16
CA ARG A 108 12.08 -14.01 -8.73
C ARG A 108 10.72 -13.80 -8.08
N PHE A 109 9.66 -14.12 -8.84
CA PHE A 109 8.30 -14.20 -8.35
C PHE A 109 8.04 -15.56 -7.67
N TYR A 110 7.33 -15.53 -6.55
CA TYR A 110 6.90 -16.71 -5.79
C TYR A 110 5.42 -16.97 -5.91
N GLN A 111 4.64 -15.93 -6.18
CA GLN A 111 3.19 -16.00 -6.31
C GLN A 111 2.70 -15.09 -7.44
N SER A 112 1.51 -15.39 -7.96
CA SER A 112 0.76 -14.49 -8.83
C SER A 112 0.22 -13.30 -8.06
N TYR A 113 -0.07 -12.25 -8.77
CA TYR A 113 -0.69 -11.03 -8.23
C TYR A 113 -1.72 -10.48 -9.23
N SER A 114 -2.63 -9.67 -8.71
CA SER A 114 -3.66 -8.98 -9.51
C SER A 114 -3.61 -7.46 -9.25
N PRO A 115 -4.26 -6.66 -10.12
CA PRO A 115 -4.40 -5.21 -9.87
C PRO A 115 -5.18 -4.87 -8.59
N GLU A 116 -5.93 -5.79 -8.04
CA GLU A 116 -6.72 -5.61 -6.81
C GLU A 116 -5.89 -5.82 -5.54
N ASP A 117 -4.71 -6.41 -5.69
CA ASP A 117 -3.82 -6.65 -4.56
C ASP A 117 -3.23 -5.34 -4.01
N VAL A 118 -3.19 -5.27 -2.69
CA VAL A 118 -2.43 -4.25 -1.97
C VAL A 118 -0.98 -4.69 -1.87
N LEU A 119 -0.11 -4.08 -2.67
CA LEU A 119 1.28 -4.46 -2.76
C LEU A 119 2.19 -3.36 -2.19
N VAL A 120 3.07 -3.78 -1.28
CA VAL A 120 4.10 -2.93 -0.66
C VAL A 120 5.47 -3.41 -1.10
N MET A 121 6.28 -2.46 -1.58
CA MET A 121 7.67 -2.66 -1.94
C MET A 121 8.58 -2.34 -0.75
N THR A 122 9.62 -3.16 -0.58
CA THR A 122 10.73 -2.84 0.31
C THR A 122 12.06 -2.99 -0.42
N LEU A 123 13.04 -2.16 -0.04
CA LEU A 123 14.39 -2.19 -0.60
C LEU A 123 15.42 -2.55 0.47
N SER A 124 16.21 -3.57 0.18
CA SER A 124 17.39 -3.94 0.99
C SER A 124 18.62 -3.17 0.52
N TYR A 125 19.40 -2.73 1.48
CA TYR A 125 20.74 -2.20 1.24
C TYR A 125 21.77 -3.32 1.40
N ASN A 126 22.48 -3.61 0.32
CA ASN A 126 23.60 -4.56 0.34
C ASN A 126 24.89 -3.83 -0.09
N ASP A 127 25.23 -2.78 0.65
CA ASP A 127 26.42 -2.00 0.36
C ASP A 127 27.56 -2.43 1.30
N LYS A 128 28.62 -2.99 0.72
CA LYS A 128 29.82 -3.39 1.48
C LYS A 128 30.48 -2.24 2.27
N LYS A 129 30.19 -0.99 1.89
CA LYS A 129 30.71 0.24 2.53
C LYS A 129 29.74 0.82 3.57
N LYS A 130 28.50 0.35 3.66
CA LYS A 130 27.49 0.90 4.60
C LYS A 130 27.37 0.03 5.83
N ARG A 131 27.28 0.69 6.98
CA ARG A 131 27.14 0.05 8.29
C ARG A 131 25.80 -0.66 8.50
N PHE A 132 24.85 -0.51 7.55
CA PHE A 132 23.52 -1.09 7.61
C PHE A 132 23.33 -2.11 6.48
N LYS A 133 23.06 -3.36 6.87
CA LYS A 133 22.61 -4.42 5.98
C LYS A 133 21.15 -4.70 6.29
N GLY A 134 20.27 -4.72 5.28
CA GLY A 134 18.87 -5.05 5.45
C GLY A 134 17.92 -4.05 4.77
N ILE A 135 16.64 -4.21 5.00
CA ILE A 135 15.61 -3.34 4.46
C ILE A 135 15.71 -1.96 5.11
N GLY A 136 15.85 -0.92 4.29
CA GLY A 136 16.00 0.46 4.76
C GLY A 136 15.08 1.47 4.06
N HIS A 137 14.19 0.98 3.15
CA HIS A 137 13.20 1.83 2.47
C HIS A 137 11.97 1.02 2.09
N THR A 138 10.82 1.71 1.96
CA THR A 138 9.55 1.11 1.54
C THR A 138 8.68 2.09 0.76
N GLY A 139 7.71 1.57 0.01
CA GLY A 139 6.75 2.36 -0.77
C GLY A 139 5.58 1.50 -1.25
N ILE A 140 4.59 2.13 -1.83
CA ILE A 140 3.41 1.47 -2.43
C ILE A 140 3.75 1.07 -3.86
N VAL A 141 3.39 -0.16 -4.25
CA VAL A 141 3.50 -0.62 -5.63
C VAL A 141 2.31 -0.10 -6.44
N GLU A 142 2.60 0.57 -7.53
CA GLU A 142 1.60 1.06 -8.47
C GLU A 142 1.39 0.09 -9.64
N LEU A 143 2.49 -0.38 -10.24
CA LEU A 143 2.47 -1.27 -11.40
C LEU A 143 3.74 -2.14 -11.42
N ILE A 144 3.58 -3.42 -11.73
CA ILE A 144 4.70 -4.32 -11.98
C ILE A 144 4.81 -4.55 -13.48
N GLY A 145 5.94 -4.18 -14.06
CA GLY A 145 6.29 -4.44 -15.47
C GLY A 145 7.23 -5.63 -15.61
N LYS A 146 7.67 -5.89 -16.83
CA LYS A 146 8.53 -7.05 -17.15
C LYS A 146 9.90 -7.00 -16.43
N TYR A 147 10.50 -5.81 -16.32
CA TYR A 147 11.87 -5.63 -15.79
C TYR A 147 11.94 -4.62 -14.65
N SER A 148 10.84 -3.96 -14.34
CA SER A 148 10.79 -2.91 -13.33
C SER A 148 9.44 -2.87 -12.64
N VAL A 149 9.41 -2.23 -11.49
CA VAL A 149 8.20 -1.89 -10.77
C VAL A 149 8.09 -0.37 -10.66
N ARG A 150 6.89 0.17 -10.90
CA ARG A 150 6.54 1.56 -10.63
C ARG A 150 5.96 1.65 -9.24
N THR A 151 6.48 2.57 -8.44
CA THR A 151 6.13 2.74 -7.04
C THR A 151 5.82 4.20 -6.74
N ILE A 152 5.06 4.43 -5.66
CA ILE A 152 4.89 5.75 -5.04
C ILE A 152 5.53 5.67 -3.66
N GLU A 153 6.48 6.54 -3.41
CA GLU A 153 7.37 6.47 -2.26
C GLU A 153 7.43 7.79 -1.51
N GLY A 154 7.28 7.72 -0.20
CA GLY A 154 7.52 8.84 0.70
C GLY A 154 8.97 8.87 1.20
N ASN A 155 9.44 10.01 1.66
CA ASN A 155 10.82 10.21 2.14
C ASN A 155 11.87 9.80 1.10
N THR A 156 11.66 10.23 -0.13
CA THR A 156 12.55 10.01 -1.26
C THR A 156 12.74 11.33 -2.02
N ASN A 157 13.54 11.33 -3.07
CA ASN A 157 13.74 12.51 -3.90
C ASN A 157 13.47 12.22 -5.39
N GLU A 158 13.30 13.26 -6.17
CA GLU A 158 13.00 13.14 -7.60
C GLU A 158 14.09 12.36 -8.34
N ARG A 159 15.37 12.60 -8.04
CA ARG A 159 16.53 12.03 -8.75
C ARG A 159 16.81 10.55 -8.44
N GLY A 160 16.04 9.91 -7.56
CA GLY A 160 16.13 8.46 -7.34
C GLY A 160 17.31 7.97 -6.50
N THR A 161 18.02 8.84 -5.83
CA THR A 161 18.99 8.41 -4.82
C THR A 161 18.26 7.69 -3.68
N ARG A 162 18.83 6.58 -3.20
CA ARG A 162 18.21 5.72 -2.18
C ARG A 162 18.28 6.30 -0.77
N ASP A 163 18.66 7.55 -0.62
CA ASP A 163 18.95 8.06 0.69
C ASP A 163 17.72 8.72 1.31
N SER A 164 17.01 7.96 2.14
CA SER A 164 15.94 8.50 2.98
C SER A 164 16.40 9.59 3.94
N ARG A 165 17.72 9.78 4.08
CA ARG A 165 18.29 10.88 4.85
C ARG A 165 18.27 12.20 4.09
N THR A 166 18.12 12.15 2.76
CA THR A 166 18.04 13.32 1.87
C THR A 166 16.75 13.32 1.06
N GLY A 167 15.80 12.43 1.40
CA GLY A 167 14.46 12.42 0.83
C GLY A 167 13.71 13.68 1.27
N ASP A 168 12.99 14.30 0.35
CA ASP A 168 12.32 15.58 0.55
C ASP A 168 10.82 15.56 0.25
N GLY A 169 10.27 14.43 -0.28
CA GLY A 169 8.88 14.42 -0.67
C GLY A 169 8.31 13.05 -1.00
N VAL A 170 7.10 13.08 -1.59
CA VAL A 170 6.40 11.93 -2.15
C VAL A 170 6.55 11.96 -3.67
N TYR A 171 7.11 10.88 -4.24
CA TYR A 171 7.39 10.79 -5.67
C TYR A 171 7.03 9.44 -6.26
N ARG A 172 6.64 9.45 -7.54
CA ARG A 172 6.55 8.24 -8.36
C ARG A 172 7.95 7.82 -8.80
N LYS A 173 8.29 6.55 -8.60
CA LYS A 173 9.61 5.99 -8.90
C LYS A 173 9.49 4.79 -9.83
N VAL A 174 10.54 4.54 -10.62
CA VAL A 174 10.72 3.28 -11.36
C VAL A 174 11.94 2.57 -10.77
N ARG A 175 11.73 1.37 -10.27
CA ARG A 175 12.75 0.53 -9.64
C ARG A 175 12.99 -0.72 -10.48
N PRO A 176 14.22 -1.09 -10.82
CA PRO A 176 14.49 -2.35 -11.50
C PRO A 176 14.11 -3.52 -10.58
N LEU A 177 13.53 -4.57 -11.15
CA LEU A 177 13.36 -5.84 -10.47
C LEU A 177 14.75 -6.43 -10.19
N SER A 178 15.15 -6.52 -8.96
CA SER A 178 16.49 -6.92 -8.53
C SER A 178 16.42 -7.74 -7.25
N ARG A 179 17.53 -8.43 -6.89
CA ARG A 179 17.62 -9.21 -5.65
C ARG A 179 17.44 -8.37 -4.37
N ASN A 180 17.63 -7.05 -4.46
CA ASN A 180 17.49 -6.14 -3.32
C ASN A 180 16.09 -5.53 -3.20
N LEU A 181 15.20 -5.82 -4.14
CA LEU A 181 13.82 -5.37 -4.13
C LEU A 181 12.93 -6.54 -3.72
N HIS A 182 11.99 -6.27 -2.84
CA HIS A 182 11.01 -7.24 -2.38
C HIS A 182 9.62 -6.64 -2.52
N ILE A 183 8.63 -7.45 -2.89
CA ILE A 183 7.22 -7.07 -2.97
C ILE A 183 6.42 -8.05 -2.12
N THR A 184 5.61 -7.53 -1.23
CA THR A 184 4.74 -8.32 -0.36
C THR A 184 3.31 -7.82 -0.43
N ARG A 185 2.36 -8.71 -0.17
CA ARG A 185 0.93 -8.40 -0.18
C ARG A 185 0.42 -8.16 1.23
N TRP A 186 -0.47 -7.16 1.35
CA TRP A 186 -1.25 -6.86 2.54
C TRP A 186 -2.74 -7.01 2.21
N LYS A 187 -3.51 -7.68 3.08
CA LYS A 187 -4.93 -7.97 2.85
C LYS A 187 -5.76 -7.52 4.04
N LYS A 188 -7.01 -7.19 3.79
CA LYS A 188 -8.03 -7.26 4.85
C LYS A 188 -8.16 -8.72 5.28
N ALA A 189 -8.27 -8.92 6.59
CA ALA A 189 -8.51 -10.24 7.16
C ALA A 189 -9.88 -10.78 6.74
#